data_dfade7c18accde9be00de7a25bc04dd2
#
_entry.id   dfade7c18accde9be00de7a25bc04dd2
#
_cell.length_a   1.000
_cell.length_b   1.000
_cell.length_c   1.000
_cell.angle_alpha   90.00
_cell.angle_beta   90.00
_cell.angle_gamma   90.00
#
_symmetry.space_group_name_H-M   'P 1'
#
loop_
_entity.id
_entity.type
_entity.pdbx_description
1 polymer ?
#
loop_
_entity_poly.entity_id
_entity_poly.type
_entity_poly.pdbx_seq_one_letter_code
_entity_poly.pdbx_strand_id
1 'polypeptide(L)'
;MMSIVDLSPLDWALSLAGGGLIGLGAGGLMLAVGQIAGISGLIAQALTGKRDAVLFLIGLPLGVLLVGSLSEQAVPTAFASPGRLILAGLLVGFGARLSNGCTSGHGVCGLARLSPRSLVATGVFMTAGVMTVALVGGVSP
;
A
#
# COMPACT_ATOMS: atom_id res chain seq x y z
N MET A 1 13.59 -11.04 17.82
CA MET A 1 13.23 -11.79 16.61
C MET A 1 11.75 -12.16 16.79
N MET A 2 10.83 -11.36 16.28
CA MET A 2 9.39 -11.65 16.38
C MET A 2 9.11 -12.86 15.50
N SER A 3 8.76 -13.98 16.12
CA SER A 3 8.42 -15.21 15.42
C SER A 3 7.16 -14.97 14.59
N ILE A 4 7.27 -15.08 13.27
CA ILE A 4 6.15 -14.96 12.32
C ILE A 4 5.06 -16.04 12.58
N VAL A 5 5.32 -16.96 13.52
CA VAL A 5 4.50 -18.15 13.78
C VAL A 5 3.51 -17.96 14.95
N ASP A 6 3.63 -16.89 15.74
CA ASP A 6 2.73 -16.64 16.89
C ASP A 6 1.58 -15.67 16.58
N LEU A 7 1.05 -15.70 15.36
CA LEU A 7 -0.16 -14.96 15.02
C LEU A 7 -1.37 -15.67 15.64
N SER A 8 -2.06 -14.97 16.54
CA SER A 8 -3.29 -15.47 17.13
C SER A 8 -4.39 -15.64 16.08
N PRO A 9 -5.38 -16.52 16.26
CA PRO A 9 -6.53 -16.61 15.36
C PRO A 9 -7.25 -15.27 15.15
N LEU A 10 -7.20 -14.39 16.17
CA LEU A 10 -7.73 -13.04 16.08
C LEU A 10 -6.97 -12.15 15.11
N ASP A 11 -5.63 -12.26 15.06
CA ASP A 11 -4.79 -11.48 14.13
C ASP A 11 -5.07 -11.87 12.68
N TRP A 12 -5.31 -13.14 12.43
CA TRP A 12 -5.73 -13.63 11.11
C TRP A 12 -7.11 -13.07 10.71
N ALA A 13 -8.07 -13.10 11.63
CA ALA A 13 -9.40 -12.57 11.39
C ALA A 13 -9.39 -11.06 11.12
N LEU A 14 -8.61 -10.29 11.91
CA LEU A 14 -8.45 -8.85 11.73
C LEU A 14 -7.76 -8.53 10.40
N SER A 15 -6.74 -9.31 10.01
CA SER A 15 -6.04 -9.13 8.75
C SER A 15 -6.95 -9.40 7.55
N LEU A 16 -7.76 -10.45 7.61
CA LEU A 16 -8.76 -10.76 6.58
C LEU A 16 -9.84 -9.69 6.50
N ALA A 17 -10.32 -9.21 7.65
CA ALA A 17 -11.32 -8.13 7.69
C ALA A 17 -10.75 -6.84 7.09
N GLY A 18 -9.52 -6.46 7.47
CA GLY A 18 -8.83 -5.29 6.90
C GLY A 18 -8.63 -5.40 5.39
N GLY A 19 -8.15 -6.56 4.92
CA GLY A 19 -8.00 -6.83 3.49
C GLY A 19 -9.34 -6.79 2.74
N GLY A 20 -10.41 -7.32 3.36
CA GLY A 20 -11.77 -7.24 2.82
C GLY A 20 -12.28 -5.81 2.70
N LEU A 21 -12.08 -4.97 3.70
CA LEU A 21 -12.45 -3.55 3.68
C LEU A 21 -11.69 -2.78 2.59
N ILE A 22 -10.40 -3.04 2.44
CA ILE A 22 -9.58 -2.44 1.35
C ILE A 22 -10.12 -2.87 -0.01
N GLY A 23 -10.44 -4.17 -0.18
CA GLY A 23 -11.00 -4.71 -1.41
C GLY A 23 -12.36 -4.10 -1.75
N LEU A 24 -13.24 -3.96 -0.76
CA LEU A 24 -14.56 -3.32 -0.93
C LEU A 24 -14.42 -1.82 -1.27
N GLY A 25 -13.51 -1.11 -0.60
CA GLY A 25 -13.24 0.31 -0.90
C GLY A 25 -12.70 0.51 -2.31
N ALA A 26 -11.74 -0.30 -2.74
CA ALA A 26 -11.17 -0.25 -4.08
C ALA A 26 -12.18 -0.66 -5.16
N GLY A 27 -12.98 -1.70 -4.90
CA GLY A 27 -14.05 -2.16 -5.78
C GLY A 27 -15.18 -1.14 -5.88
N GLY A 28 -15.58 -0.56 -4.76
CA GLY A 28 -16.59 0.51 -4.70
C GLY A 28 -16.17 1.73 -5.50
N LEU A 29 -14.93 2.19 -5.36
CA LEU A 29 -14.39 3.30 -6.16
C LEU A 29 -14.42 2.97 -7.66
N MET A 30 -14.05 1.75 -8.03
CA MET A 30 -14.06 1.31 -9.42
C MET A 30 -15.47 1.26 -10.00
N LEU A 31 -16.46 0.79 -9.23
CA LEU A 31 -17.86 0.70 -9.68
C LEU A 31 -18.54 2.07 -9.72
N ALA A 32 -18.26 2.94 -8.72
CA ALA A 32 -18.92 4.25 -8.61
C ALA A 32 -18.32 5.30 -9.54
N VAL A 33 -17.00 5.29 -9.71
CA VAL A 33 -16.28 6.36 -10.44
C VAL A 33 -15.62 5.84 -11.73
N GLY A 34 -15.62 4.53 -11.94
CA GLY A 34 -14.98 3.90 -13.11
C GLY A 34 -13.44 4.02 -13.12
N GLN A 35 -12.84 4.37 -11.97
CA GLN A 35 -11.41 4.62 -11.86
C GLN A 35 -10.71 3.53 -11.07
N ILE A 36 -9.49 3.21 -11.50
CA ILE A 36 -8.62 2.27 -10.79
C ILE A 36 -8.06 2.99 -9.56
N ALA A 37 -8.27 2.42 -8.36
CA ALA A 37 -7.75 2.93 -7.09
C ALA A 37 -6.22 2.79 -7.01
N GLY A 38 -5.51 3.47 -7.90
CA GLY A 38 -4.05 3.59 -7.88
C GLY A 38 -3.64 4.92 -7.25
N ILE A 39 -2.92 4.90 -6.11
CA ILE A 39 -2.54 6.13 -5.39
C ILE A 39 -1.80 7.11 -6.28
N SER A 40 -0.90 6.65 -7.14
CA SER A 40 -0.19 7.52 -8.09
C SER A 40 -1.12 8.23 -9.07
N GLY A 41 -2.14 7.55 -9.56
CA GLY A 41 -3.18 8.12 -10.43
C GLY A 41 -4.09 9.10 -9.68
N LEU A 42 -4.45 8.77 -8.44
CA LEU A 42 -5.26 9.64 -7.58
C LEU A 42 -4.52 10.92 -7.18
N ILE A 43 -3.21 10.85 -6.90
CA ILE A 43 -2.40 12.05 -6.64
C ILE A 43 -2.39 12.95 -7.89
N ALA A 44 -2.15 12.40 -9.08
CA ALA A 44 -2.16 13.18 -10.31
C ALA A 44 -3.54 13.85 -10.56
N GLN A 45 -4.63 13.14 -10.24
CA GLN A 45 -5.99 13.67 -10.37
C GLN A 45 -6.32 14.71 -9.29
N ALA A 46 -5.84 14.54 -8.07
CA ALA A 46 -5.99 15.53 -7.01
C ALA A 46 -5.30 16.85 -7.36
N LEU A 47 -4.11 16.78 -7.99
CA LEU A 47 -3.39 17.96 -8.51
C LEU A 47 -4.16 18.68 -9.62
N THR A 48 -5.02 17.97 -10.35
CA THR A 48 -5.93 18.57 -11.37
C THR A 48 -7.27 19.01 -10.79
N GLY A 49 -7.44 18.97 -9.46
CA GLY A 49 -8.63 19.47 -8.76
C GLY A 49 -9.84 18.55 -8.76
N LYS A 50 -9.68 17.26 -9.07
CA LYS A 50 -10.77 16.30 -8.98
C LYS A 50 -11.10 16.00 -7.51
N ARG A 51 -12.30 16.38 -7.08
CA ARG A 51 -12.79 16.29 -5.68
C ARG A 51 -12.73 14.86 -5.13
N ASP A 52 -13.15 13.88 -5.93
CA ASP A 52 -13.19 12.46 -5.51
C ASP A 52 -11.78 11.94 -5.14
N ALA A 53 -10.77 12.32 -5.91
CA ALA A 53 -9.38 11.96 -5.65
C ALA A 53 -8.84 12.63 -4.37
N VAL A 54 -9.18 13.90 -4.16
CA VAL A 54 -8.80 14.64 -2.95
C VAL A 54 -9.46 14.03 -1.72
N LEU A 55 -10.75 13.75 -1.77
CA LEU A 55 -11.50 13.14 -0.66
C LEU A 55 -10.94 11.76 -0.31
N PHE A 56 -10.60 10.95 -1.30
CA PHE A 56 -10.00 9.63 -1.09
C PHE A 56 -8.62 9.75 -0.42
N LEU A 57 -7.76 10.65 -0.89
CA LEU A 57 -6.43 10.87 -0.32
C LEU A 57 -6.47 11.41 1.10
N ILE A 58 -7.46 12.23 1.45
CA ILE A 58 -7.67 12.70 2.82
C ILE A 58 -8.27 11.60 3.70
N GLY A 59 -9.18 10.79 3.15
CA GLY A 59 -9.82 9.68 3.85
C GLY A 59 -8.82 8.61 4.34
N LEU A 60 -7.75 8.36 3.60
CA LEU A 60 -6.73 7.37 3.98
C LEU A 60 -6.07 7.69 5.34
N PRO A 61 -5.43 8.87 5.55
CA PRO A 61 -4.83 9.19 6.84
C PRO A 61 -5.88 9.37 7.95
N LEU A 62 -7.06 9.88 7.64
CA LEU A 62 -8.15 9.98 8.61
C LEU A 62 -8.61 8.59 9.08
N GLY A 63 -8.70 7.61 8.19
CA GLY A 63 -9.02 6.23 8.57
C GLY A 63 -7.97 5.64 9.51
N VAL A 64 -6.69 5.85 9.22
CA VAL A 64 -5.59 5.40 10.09
C VAL A 64 -5.66 6.07 11.47
N LEU A 65 -5.92 7.37 11.53
CA LEU A 65 -6.06 8.10 12.79
C LEU A 65 -7.27 7.63 13.60
N LEU A 66 -8.41 7.40 12.95
CA LEU A 66 -9.61 6.91 13.61
C LEU A 66 -9.40 5.50 14.19
N VAL A 67 -8.86 4.57 13.40
CA VAL A 67 -8.60 3.21 13.88
C VAL A 67 -7.50 3.21 14.94
N GLY A 68 -6.44 4.00 14.75
CA GLY A 68 -5.35 4.13 15.72
C GLY A 68 -5.80 4.72 17.07
N SER A 69 -6.79 5.61 17.07
CA SER A 69 -7.36 6.16 18.31
C SER A 69 -8.32 5.20 19.03
N LEU A 70 -8.89 4.25 18.30
CA LEU A 70 -9.81 3.23 18.84
C LEU A 70 -9.08 1.97 19.28
N SER A 71 -7.92 1.69 18.71
CA SER A 71 -7.07 0.56 19.06
C SER A 71 -5.94 1.07 19.99
N GLU A 72 -5.75 0.46 21.16
CA GLU A 72 -4.61 0.76 22.05
C GLU A 72 -3.25 0.33 21.46
N GLN A 73 -3.25 -0.17 20.23
CA GLN A 73 -2.01 -0.53 19.54
C GLN A 73 -1.28 0.74 19.11
N ALA A 74 -0.17 1.01 19.77
CA ALA A 74 0.72 2.09 19.41
C ALA A 74 1.17 1.93 17.96
N VAL A 75 0.87 2.92 17.12
CA VAL A 75 1.45 2.99 15.78
C VAL A 75 2.98 2.99 15.95
N PRO A 76 3.71 2.05 15.32
CA PRO A 76 5.15 2.01 15.45
C PRO A 76 5.76 3.36 15.07
N THR A 77 6.35 4.06 16.03
CA THR A 77 6.98 5.38 15.80
C THR A 77 8.45 5.26 15.38
N ALA A 78 8.98 4.04 15.29
CA ALA A 78 10.33 3.78 14.84
C ALA A 78 10.42 3.94 13.32
N PHE A 79 10.52 5.18 12.87
CA PHE A 79 10.77 5.48 11.47
C PHE A 79 12.28 5.48 11.18
N ALA A 80 12.63 5.08 9.96
CA ALA A 80 13.99 5.25 9.45
C ALA A 80 14.36 6.75 9.45
N SER A 81 15.67 7.05 9.44
CA SER A 81 16.12 8.46 9.38
C SER A 81 15.48 9.21 8.20
N PRO A 82 15.19 10.51 8.34
CA PRO A 82 14.52 11.30 7.28
C PRO A 82 15.17 11.16 5.90
N GLY A 83 16.49 11.09 5.84
CA GLY A 83 17.23 10.89 4.58
C GLY A 83 16.92 9.55 3.91
N ARG A 84 16.81 8.47 4.67
CA ARG A 84 16.42 7.15 4.14
C ARG A 84 14.98 7.15 3.64
N LEU A 85 14.07 7.83 4.33
CA LEU A 85 12.67 7.95 3.89
C LEU A 85 12.55 8.73 2.59
N ILE A 86 13.27 9.84 2.44
CA ILE A 86 13.29 10.63 1.20
C ILE A 86 13.83 9.81 0.05
N LEU A 87 14.98 9.14 0.24
CA LEU A 87 15.59 8.30 -0.80
C LEU A 87 14.66 7.15 -1.21
N ALA A 88 14.08 6.45 -0.25
CA ALA A 88 13.12 5.37 -0.50
C ALA A 88 11.89 5.89 -1.27
N GLY A 89 11.34 7.03 -0.86
CA GLY A 89 10.20 7.65 -1.53
C GLY A 89 10.49 8.04 -2.98
N LEU A 90 11.68 8.59 -3.26
CA LEU A 90 12.12 8.92 -4.62
C LEU A 90 12.27 7.67 -5.49
N LEU A 91 12.90 6.60 -4.96
CA LEU A 91 13.06 5.33 -5.69
C LEU A 91 11.72 4.68 -6.01
N VAL A 92 10.81 4.63 -5.02
CA VAL A 92 9.45 4.09 -5.20
C VAL A 92 8.65 4.92 -6.19
N GLY A 93 8.71 6.25 -6.08
CA GLY A 93 8.02 7.16 -7.00
C GLY A 93 8.52 7.03 -8.44
N PHE A 94 9.83 6.92 -8.63
CA PHE A 94 10.44 6.68 -9.93
C PHE A 94 10.04 5.32 -10.51
N GLY A 95 10.10 4.26 -9.69
CA GLY A 95 9.67 2.92 -10.09
C GLY A 95 8.18 2.87 -10.49
N ALA A 96 7.31 3.51 -9.71
CA ALA A 96 5.88 3.61 -10.01
C ALA A 96 5.61 4.35 -11.33
N ARG A 97 6.43 5.34 -11.67
CA ARG A 97 6.33 6.06 -12.94
C ARG A 97 6.77 5.19 -14.11
N LEU A 98 7.85 4.44 -13.98
CA LEU A 98 8.33 3.52 -15.01
C LEU A 98 7.35 2.37 -15.29
N SER A 99 6.76 1.81 -14.25
CA SER A 99 5.79 0.70 -14.37
C SER A 99 4.39 1.15 -14.84
N ASN A 100 4.15 2.46 -14.98
CA ASN A 100 2.84 3.06 -15.24
C ASN A 100 1.77 2.65 -14.20
N GLY A 101 2.17 2.49 -12.94
CA GLY A 101 1.25 2.16 -11.85
C GLY A 101 2.00 1.97 -10.54
N CYS A 102 1.31 2.21 -9.44
CA CYS A 102 1.83 1.92 -8.11
C CYS A 102 1.49 0.50 -7.67
N THR A 103 2.08 0.06 -6.55
CA THR A 103 1.83 -1.26 -5.97
C THR A 103 0.35 -1.51 -5.67
N SER A 104 -0.42 -0.50 -5.24
CA SER A 104 -1.87 -0.62 -5.02
C SER A 104 -2.64 -0.78 -6.33
N GLY A 105 -2.26 -0.10 -7.39
CA GLY A 105 -2.88 -0.24 -8.71
C GLY A 105 -2.65 -1.61 -9.33
N HIS A 106 -1.42 -2.13 -9.26
CA HIS A 106 -1.09 -3.46 -9.76
C HIS A 106 -1.51 -4.57 -8.79
N GLY A 107 -1.17 -4.42 -7.49
CA GLY A 107 -1.37 -5.47 -6.49
C GLY A 107 -2.83 -5.65 -6.05
N VAL A 108 -3.65 -4.61 -6.03
CA VAL A 108 -5.06 -4.73 -5.63
C VAL A 108 -5.94 -4.79 -6.87
N CYS A 109 -6.04 -3.70 -7.63
CA CYS A 109 -6.97 -3.63 -8.76
C CYS A 109 -6.53 -4.47 -9.97
N GLY A 110 -5.23 -4.55 -10.23
CA GLY A 110 -4.67 -5.29 -11.36
C GLY A 110 -4.76 -6.80 -11.18
N LEU A 111 -4.45 -7.29 -9.97
CA LEU A 111 -4.59 -8.71 -9.62
C LEU A 111 -6.05 -9.14 -9.59
N ALA A 112 -6.95 -8.32 -9.03
CA ALA A 112 -8.39 -8.61 -9.01
C ALA A 112 -8.96 -8.77 -10.43
N ARG A 113 -8.36 -8.13 -11.43
CA ARG A 113 -8.72 -8.25 -12.85
C ARG A 113 -7.90 -9.30 -13.61
N LEU A 114 -7.06 -10.08 -12.93
CA LEU A 114 -6.15 -11.08 -13.51
C LEU A 114 -5.34 -10.55 -14.70
N SER A 115 -4.94 -9.28 -14.65
CA SER A 115 -4.15 -8.65 -15.70
C SER A 115 -2.74 -9.25 -15.75
N PRO A 116 -2.27 -9.84 -16.88
CA PRO A 116 -0.95 -10.44 -16.99
C PRO A 116 0.18 -9.45 -16.66
N ARG A 117 0.02 -8.20 -17.10
CA ARG A 117 0.95 -7.11 -16.79
C ARG A 117 1.06 -6.86 -15.29
N SER A 118 -0.07 -6.88 -14.58
CA SER A 118 -0.10 -6.66 -13.12
C SER A 118 0.46 -7.84 -12.35
N LEU A 119 0.24 -9.07 -12.83
CA LEU A 119 0.86 -10.27 -12.26
C LEU A 119 2.39 -10.19 -12.32
N VAL A 120 2.94 -9.85 -13.49
CA VAL A 120 4.39 -9.68 -13.67
C VAL A 120 4.92 -8.53 -12.79
N ALA A 121 4.27 -7.36 -12.82
CA ALA A 121 4.69 -6.23 -12.01
C ALA A 121 4.67 -6.55 -10.51
N THR A 122 3.62 -7.23 -10.03
CA THR A 122 3.52 -7.66 -8.63
C THR A 122 4.62 -8.66 -8.26
N GLY A 123 4.88 -9.64 -9.11
CA GLY A 123 5.98 -10.59 -8.92
C GLY A 123 7.33 -9.89 -8.82
N VAL A 124 7.60 -8.94 -9.70
CA VAL A 124 8.87 -8.19 -9.71
C VAL A 124 9.05 -7.36 -8.44
N PHE A 125 8.05 -6.56 -8.03
CA PHE A 125 8.25 -5.74 -6.83
C PHE A 125 8.27 -6.55 -5.53
N MET A 126 7.53 -7.66 -5.45
CA MET A 126 7.58 -8.56 -4.28
C MET A 126 8.94 -9.23 -4.16
N THR A 127 9.48 -9.78 -5.25
CA THR A 127 10.81 -10.39 -5.25
C THR A 127 11.90 -9.36 -4.96
N ALA A 128 11.84 -8.17 -5.56
CA ALA A 128 12.78 -7.09 -5.27
C ALA A 128 12.73 -6.67 -3.78
N GLY A 129 11.54 -6.59 -3.19
CA GLY A 129 11.38 -6.30 -1.76
C GLY A 129 12.01 -7.37 -0.87
N VAL A 130 11.73 -8.64 -1.12
CA VAL A 130 12.31 -9.77 -0.39
C VAL A 130 13.84 -9.77 -0.52
N MET A 131 14.36 -9.61 -1.73
CA MET A 131 15.82 -9.54 -1.96
C MET A 131 16.46 -8.36 -1.22
N THR A 132 15.83 -7.19 -1.26
CA THR A 132 16.35 -6.01 -0.55
C THR A 132 16.41 -6.24 0.95
N VAL A 133 15.36 -6.79 1.55
CA VAL A 133 15.34 -7.11 2.98
C VAL A 133 16.40 -8.17 3.32
N ALA A 134 16.55 -9.21 2.51
CA ALA A 134 17.54 -10.24 2.72
C ALA A 134 18.98 -9.70 2.65
N LEU A 135 19.27 -8.79 1.72
CA LEU A 135 20.58 -8.20 1.55
C LEU A 135 20.90 -7.14 2.63
N VAL A 136 19.93 -6.27 2.93
CA VAL A 136 20.13 -5.18 3.92
C VAL A 136 19.96 -5.71 5.34
N GLY A 137 19.01 -6.60 5.59
CA GLY A 137 18.78 -7.23 6.90
C GLY A 137 19.89 -8.18 7.33
N GLY A 138 20.63 -8.79 6.39
CA GLY A 138 21.81 -9.59 6.69
C GLY A 138 23.07 -8.78 7.04
N VAL A 139 23.03 -7.45 6.87
CA VAL A 139 24.15 -6.53 7.17
C VAL A 139 23.94 -5.78 8.50
N SER A 140 22.75 -5.89 9.11
CA SER A 140 22.51 -5.32 10.45
C SER A 140 22.97 -6.30 11.53
N PRO A 141 23.99 -5.95 12.35
CA PRO A 141 24.33 -6.71 13.55
C PRO A 141 23.23 -6.58 14.61
#